data_e933ff51684151358d3acfa8bba2cf32
#
_entry.id   e933ff51684151358d3acfa8bba2cf32
#
_cell.length_a   1.000
_cell.length_b   1.000
_cell.length_c   1.000
_cell.angle_alpha   90.00
_cell.angle_beta   90.00
_cell.angle_gamma   90.00
#
_symmetry.space_group_name_H-M   'P 1'
#
loop_
_entity.id
_entity.type
_entity.pdbx_description
1 polymer ?
#
loop_
_entity_poly.entity_id
_entity_poly.type
_entity_poly.pdbx_seq_one_letter_code
_entity_poly.pdbx_strand_id
1 'polypeptide(L)'
;MMLLAQAQQSTGNGGILAPFVIIFGWIIRAIYDGLAAMGIYNVGLCIILFTLVSKLILLPVTMKQQRSMKINQHMQPEINKITKKYRNKRDQASMMKQQEEMQKVYAKYGSSPTGGCLPTLIQFPIIMALYYVIRGVNTYIPQIARDVQFKPNLFLGMDLNSAPGFRLTPLLIIPVLSFIFQFLSAKTSMSTTQMDDSTPGAGMTKSMMYTMPLMSFVMCISLPIGIGLYWSASA
;
A
#
# COMPACT_ATOMS: atom_id res chain seq x y z
N MET A 1 -22.33 5.77 21.36
CA MET A 1 -21.87 4.78 22.35
C MET A 1 -22.03 3.35 21.88
N MET A 2 -23.16 2.96 21.30
CA MET A 2 -23.39 1.58 20.80
C MET A 2 -22.41 1.10 19.72
N LEU A 3 -21.96 1.97 18.84
CA LEU A 3 -20.98 1.67 17.78
C LEU A 3 -19.56 1.42 18.30
N LEU A 4 -19.15 2.12 19.36
CA LEU A 4 -17.86 1.86 20.03
C LEU A 4 -17.86 0.50 20.73
N ALA A 5 -18.99 0.10 21.34
CA ALA A 5 -19.15 -1.20 21.96
C ALA A 5 -19.18 -2.35 20.94
N GLN A 6 -19.82 -2.15 19.78
CA GLN A 6 -19.82 -3.14 18.69
C GLN A 6 -18.44 -3.26 18.01
N ALA A 7 -17.75 -2.13 17.82
CA ALA A 7 -16.37 -2.13 17.32
C ALA A 7 -15.42 -2.83 18.31
N GLN A 8 -15.63 -2.70 19.63
CA GLN A 8 -14.85 -3.42 20.64
C GLN A 8 -15.10 -4.94 20.63
N GLN A 9 -16.30 -5.40 20.33
CA GLN A 9 -16.58 -6.84 20.20
C GLN A 9 -15.96 -7.46 18.93
N SER A 10 -15.87 -6.71 17.83
CA SER A 10 -15.21 -7.17 16.59
C SER A 10 -13.68 -7.02 16.62
N THR A 11 -13.13 -6.18 17.50
CA THR A 11 -11.70 -5.92 17.66
C THR A 11 -11.00 -6.85 18.66
N GLY A 12 -11.64 -7.93 19.11
CA GLY A 12 -10.97 -8.93 19.95
C GLY A 12 -9.63 -9.42 19.40
N ASN A 13 -9.32 -9.14 18.13
CA ASN A 13 -8.03 -9.38 17.46
C ASN A 13 -7.33 -8.11 16.91
N GLY A 14 -7.90 -6.92 17.08
CA GLY A 14 -7.38 -5.68 16.43
C GLY A 14 -6.19 -5.04 17.14
N GLY A 15 -6.00 -5.29 18.43
CA GLY A 15 -4.86 -4.75 19.20
C GLY A 15 -4.55 -3.28 18.89
N ILE A 16 -3.30 -3.00 18.56
CA ILE A 16 -2.78 -1.64 18.22
C ILE A 16 -3.49 -1.02 17.01
N LEU A 17 -4.10 -1.81 16.13
CA LEU A 17 -4.78 -1.34 14.91
C LEU A 17 -6.25 -0.93 15.14
N ALA A 18 -6.82 -1.22 16.32
CA ALA A 18 -8.21 -0.92 16.63
C ALA A 18 -8.64 0.53 16.32
N PRO A 19 -7.87 1.59 16.68
CA PRO A 19 -8.26 2.96 16.38
C PRO A 19 -8.34 3.23 14.86
N PHE A 20 -7.44 2.66 14.08
CA PHE A 20 -7.45 2.79 12.62
C PHE A 20 -8.68 2.10 12.00
N VAL A 21 -9.01 0.90 12.48
CA VAL A 21 -10.19 0.15 12.02
C VAL A 21 -11.48 0.91 12.31
N ILE A 22 -11.60 1.52 13.49
CA ILE A 22 -12.76 2.32 13.88
C ILE A 22 -12.90 3.57 12.99
N ILE A 23 -11.81 4.33 12.83
CA ILE A 23 -11.81 5.55 12.01
C ILE A 23 -12.16 5.22 10.56
N PHE A 24 -11.55 4.19 9.98
CA PHE A 24 -11.79 3.81 8.60
C PHE A 24 -13.18 3.22 8.40
N GLY A 25 -13.67 2.43 9.34
CA GLY A 25 -15.06 1.95 9.34
C GLY A 25 -16.06 3.11 9.34
N TRP A 26 -15.79 4.15 10.12
CA TRP A 26 -16.61 5.38 10.15
C TRP A 26 -16.61 6.12 8.81
N ILE A 27 -15.44 6.29 8.21
CA ILE A 27 -15.31 6.97 6.91
C ILE A 27 -16.04 6.18 5.82
N ILE A 28 -15.83 4.87 5.75
CA ILE A 28 -16.51 4.01 4.76
C ILE A 28 -18.02 4.05 4.95
N ARG A 29 -18.49 3.99 6.20
CA ARG A 29 -19.92 4.10 6.52
C ARG A 29 -20.50 5.45 6.07
N ALA A 30 -19.83 6.56 6.38
CA ALA A 30 -20.30 7.88 5.97
C ALA A 30 -20.38 8.01 4.43
N ILE A 31 -19.40 7.42 3.71
CA ILE A 31 -19.42 7.37 2.25
C ILE A 31 -20.59 6.51 1.75
N TYR A 32 -20.82 5.34 2.37
CA TYR A 32 -21.93 4.46 1.98
C TYR A 32 -23.27 5.13 2.21
N ASP A 33 -23.49 5.74 3.38
CA ASP A 33 -24.74 6.45 3.70
C ASP A 33 -24.99 7.61 2.73
N GLY A 34 -23.95 8.34 2.32
CA GLY A 34 -24.05 9.38 1.31
C GLY A 34 -24.40 8.86 -0.09
N LEU A 35 -23.83 7.71 -0.51
CA LEU A 35 -24.18 7.07 -1.78
C LEU A 35 -25.58 6.47 -1.74
N ALA A 36 -25.96 5.85 -0.65
CA ALA A 36 -27.30 5.27 -0.46
C ALA A 36 -28.41 6.35 -0.51
N ALA A 37 -28.13 7.55 0.00
CA ALA A 37 -29.02 8.70 -0.11
C ALA A 37 -29.24 9.13 -1.59
N MET A 38 -28.29 8.84 -2.47
CA MET A 38 -28.40 9.03 -3.92
C MET A 38 -28.96 7.81 -4.66
N GLY A 39 -29.37 6.76 -3.94
CA GLY A 39 -29.85 5.50 -4.53
C GLY A 39 -28.75 4.55 -5.02
N ILE A 40 -27.50 4.79 -4.66
CA ILE A 40 -26.35 3.98 -5.09
C ILE A 40 -25.92 3.05 -3.96
N TYR A 41 -26.23 1.76 -4.07
CA TYR A 41 -25.92 0.74 -3.07
C TYR A 41 -24.74 -0.11 -3.55
N ASN A 42 -23.49 0.37 -3.39
CA ASN A 42 -22.32 -0.30 -3.91
C ASN A 42 -21.07 -0.10 -3.02
N VAL A 43 -20.65 -1.17 -2.35
CA VAL A 43 -19.46 -1.15 -1.46
C VAL A 43 -18.16 -0.97 -2.24
N GLY A 44 -18.07 -1.50 -3.48
CA GLY A 44 -16.88 -1.30 -4.31
C GLY A 44 -16.65 0.18 -4.64
N LEU A 45 -17.71 0.92 -4.96
CA LEU A 45 -17.62 2.36 -5.15
C LEU A 45 -17.22 3.08 -3.86
N CYS A 46 -17.72 2.63 -2.71
CA CYS A 46 -17.29 3.14 -1.40
C CYS A 46 -15.78 2.95 -1.18
N ILE A 47 -15.22 1.79 -1.55
CA ILE A 47 -13.78 1.52 -1.44
C ILE A 47 -12.98 2.47 -2.33
N ILE A 48 -13.43 2.72 -3.55
CA ILE A 48 -12.78 3.66 -4.48
C ILE A 48 -12.80 5.08 -3.89
N LEU A 49 -13.96 5.57 -3.44
CA LEU A 49 -14.09 6.88 -2.84
C LEU A 49 -13.29 7.00 -1.54
N PHE A 50 -13.32 5.96 -0.70
CA PHE A 50 -12.49 5.88 0.49
C PHE A 50 -10.99 6.00 0.14
N THR A 51 -10.56 5.34 -0.95
CA THR A 51 -9.18 5.42 -1.42
C THR A 51 -8.82 6.85 -1.81
N LEU A 52 -9.69 7.55 -2.54
CA LEU A 52 -9.48 8.96 -2.91
C LEU A 52 -9.42 9.86 -1.67
N VAL A 53 -10.37 9.72 -0.75
CA VAL A 53 -10.40 10.50 0.49
C VAL A 53 -9.15 10.24 1.34
N SER A 54 -8.75 8.99 1.51
CA SER A 54 -7.55 8.64 2.27
C SER A 54 -6.27 9.18 1.61
N LYS A 55 -6.19 9.16 0.27
CA LYS A 55 -5.08 9.77 -0.48
C LYS A 55 -5.02 11.29 -0.30
N LEU A 56 -6.16 11.96 -0.29
CA LEU A 56 -6.23 13.41 -0.02
C LEU A 56 -5.78 13.75 1.40
N ILE A 57 -6.25 13.01 2.39
CA ILE A 57 -5.85 13.21 3.80
C ILE A 57 -4.34 12.97 3.97
N LEU A 58 -3.81 11.95 3.32
CA LEU A 58 -2.38 11.59 3.39
C LEU A 58 -1.50 12.40 2.42
N LEU A 59 -2.09 13.27 1.59
CA LEU A 59 -1.35 14.03 0.58
C LEU A 59 -0.13 14.77 1.16
N PRO A 60 -0.23 15.53 2.28
CA PRO A 60 0.93 16.23 2.83
C PRO A 60 2.05 15.28 3.27
N VAL A 61 1.68 14.10 3.76
CA VAL A 61 2.66 13.07 4.17
C VAL A 61 3.31 12.43 2.95
N THR A 62 2.52 12.08 1.93
CA THR A 62 3.01 11.48 0.68
C THR A 62 3.89 12.45 -0.11
N MET A 63 3.59 13.75 -0.10
CA MET A 63 4.46 14.77 -0.71
C MET A 63 5.85 14.83 -0.03
N LYS A 64 5.89 14.78 1.31
CA LYS A 64 7.16 14.72 2.03
C LYS A 64 7.94 13.45 1.72
N GLN A 65 7.25 12.31 1.61
CA GLN A 65 7.85 11.03 1.24
C GLN A 65 8.43 11.08 -0.19
N GLN A 66 7.68 11.60 -1.17
CA GLN A 66 8.15 11.74 -2.55
C GLN A 66 9.37 12.67 -2.64
N ARG A 67 9.38 13.77 -1.86
CA ARG A 67 10.56 14.64 -1.77
C ARG A 67 11.77 13.89 -1.22
N SER A 68 11.61 13.10 -0.17
CA SER A 68 12.68 12.26 0.38
C SER A 68 13.17 11.22 -0.63
N MET A 69 12.27 10.60 -1.40
CA MET A 69 12.64 9.66 -2.47
C MET A 69 13.45 10.33 -3.58
N LYS A 70 13.09 11.56 -3.99
CA LYS A 70 13.88 12.34 -4.96
C LYS A 70 15.28 12.67 -4.42
N ILE A 71 15.40 13.06 -3.17
CA ILE A 71 16.70 13.30 -2.53
C ILE A 71 17.55 12.02 -2.56
N ASN A 72 16.95 10.87 -2.21
CA ASN A 72 17.63 9.59 -2.26
C ASN A 72 18.08 9.22 -3.69
N GLN A 73 17.28 9.53 -4.71
CA GLN A 73 17.66 9.33 -6.11
C GLN A 73 18.88 10.18 -6.50
N HIS A 74 18.92 11.45 -6.12
CA HIS A 74 20.08 12.33 -6.37
C HIS A 74 21.33 11.90 -5.63
N MET A 75 21.18 11.33 -4.45
CA MET A 75 22.28 10.83 -3.61
C MET A 75 22.86 9.50 -4.14
N GLN A 76 22.04 8.71 -4.86
CA GLN A 76 22.38 7.36 -5.29
C GLN A 76 23.72 7.26 -6.05
N PRO A 77 24.11 8.18 -6.98
CA PRO A 77 25.39 8.10 -7.66
C PRO A 77 26.60 8.24 -6.71
N GLU A 78 26.51 9.05 -5.64
CA GLU A 78 27.58 9.15 -4.63
C GLU A 78 27.67 7.85 -3.81
N ILE A 79 26.54 7.32 -3.36
CA ILE A 79 26.46 6.01 -2.68
C ILE A 79 27.06 4.90 -3.53
N ASN A 80 26.75 4.90 -4.84
CA ASN A 80 27.27 3.93 -5.78
C ASN A 80 28.79 3.99 -5.91
N LYS A 81 29.39 5.19 -5.92
CA LYS A 81 30.86 5.35 -5.93
C LYS A 81 31.51 4.76 -4.68
N ILE A 82 30.93 5.01 -3.50
CA ILE A 82 31.41 4.45 -2.23
C ILE A 82 31.30 2.92 -2.26
N THR A 83 30.18 2.38 -2.69
CA THR A 83 29.96 0.94 -2.75
C THR A 83 30.94 0.27 -3.73
N LYS A 84 31.21 0.87 -4.88
CA LYS A 84 32.24 0.40 -5.86
C LYS A 84 33.63 0.39 -5.23
N LYS A 85 34.02 1.44 -4.48
CA LYS A 85 35.32 1.57 -3.80
C LYS A 85 35.59 0.44 -2.82
N TYR A 86 34.54 -0.05 -2.14
CA TYR A 86 34.66 -1.09 -1.10
C TYR A 86 34.22 -2.49 -1.57
N ARG A 87 33.82 -2.67 -2.83
CA ARG A 87 33.25 -3.90 -3.39
C ARG A 87 34.08 -5.17 -3.09
N ASN A 88 35.41 -5.05 -3.20
CA ASN A 88 36.31 -6.20 -3.07
C ASN A 88 36.96 -6.29 -1.67
N LYS A 89 36.57 -5.42 -0.75
CA LYS A 89 37.10 -5.37 0.61
C LYS A 89 36.06 -5.94 1.56
N ARG A 90 36.36 -7.10 2.15
CA ARG A 90 35.44 -7.83 3.06
C ARG A 90 35.91 -7.78 4.52
N ASP A 91 37.01 -7.08 4.79
CA ASP A 91 37.52 -6.89 6.15
C ASP A 91 36.60 -5.93 6.93
N GLN A 92 36.47 -6.19 8.22
CA GLN A 92 35.58 -5.45 9.12
C GLN A 92 35.91 -3.95 9.16
N ALA A 93 37.20 -3.60 9.09
CA ALA A 93 37.64 -2.20 9.07
C ALA A 93 37.18 -1.47 7.80
N SER A 94 37.20 -2.12 6.64
CA SER A 94 36.69 -1.55 5.39
C SER A 94 35.17 -1.42 5.38
N MET A 95 34.44 -2.36 5.98
CA MET A 95 33.00 -2.25 6.13
C MET A 95 32.60 -1.08 7.02
N MET A 96 33.31 -0.85 8.13
CA MET A 96 33.07 0.31 9.00
C MET A 96 33.35 1.63 8.28
N LYS A 97 34.46 1.71 7.52
CA LYS A 97 34.77 2.92 6.72
C LYS A 97 33.73 3.17 5.63
N GLN A 98 33.27 2.12 4.95
CA GLN A 98 32.18 2.23 3.96
C GLN A 98 30.93 2.82 4.62
N GLN A 99 30.54 2.31 5.78
CA GLN A 99 29.36 2.78 6.50
C GLN A 99 29.52 4.25 6.97
N GLU A 100 30.71 4.64 7.43
CA GLU A 100 31.01 6.01 7.80
C GLU A 100 30.94 6.97 6.60
N GLU A 101 31.55 6.59 5.44
CA GLU A 101 31.44 7.38 4.20
C GLU A 101 30.00 7.51 3.73
N MET A 102 29.20 6.44 3.81
CA MET A 102 27.77 6.47 3.47
C MET A 102 27.00 7.41 4.42
N GLN A 103 27.25 7.36 5.72
CA GLN A 103 26.63 8.27 6.69
C GLN A 103 26.95 9.74 6.40
N LYS A 104 28.18 10.06 5.99
CA LYS A 104 28.57 11.42 5.58
C LYS A 104 27.75 11.90 4.37
N VAL A 105 27.48 11.01 3.40
CA VAL A 105 26.64 11.34 2.25
C VAL A 105 25.19 11.55 2.69
N TYR A 106 24.64 10.70 3.54
CA TYR A 106 23.29 10.89 4.08
C TYR A 106 23.17 12.22 4.85
N ALA A 107 24.15 12.55 5.67
CA ALA A 107 24.19 13.82 6.40
C ALA A 107 24.30 15.04 5.47
N LYS A 108 25.11 14.97 4.41
CA LYS A 108 25.25 16.02 3.37
C LYS A 108 23.92 16.36 2.69
N TYR A 109 23.10 15.35 2.41
CA TYR A 109 21.80 15.51 1.74
C TYR A 109 20.62 15.69 2.72
N GLY A 110 20.87 15.68 4.04
CA GLY A 110 19.83 15.76 5.07
C GLY A 110 18.82 14.59 4.96
N SER A 111 19.28 13.42 4.54
CA SER A 111 18.46 12.23 4.32
C SER A 111 18.76 11.14 5.36
N SER A 112 17.89 10.15 5.43
CA SER A 112 18.06 9.00 6.32
C SER A 112 18.00 7.70 5.52
N PRO A 113 18.80 6.68 5.86
CA PRO A 113 18.71 5.36 5.25
C PRO A 113 17.32 4.71 5.40
N THR A 114 16.58 5.06 6.46
CA THR A 114 15.23 4.55 6.74
C THR A 114 14.13 5.24 5.94
N GLY A 115 14.41 6.35 5.26
CA GLY A 115 13.41 7.12 4.50
C GLY A 115 12.73 6.33 3.37
N GLY A 116 13.40 5.29 2.84
CA GLY A 116 12.85 4.45 1.77
C GLY A 116 11.78 3.46 2.20
N CYS A 117 11.73 3.04 3.47
CA CYS A 117 10.75 2.07 3.95
C CYS A 117 9.52 2.72 4.63
N LEU A 118 9.58 4.02 4.89
CA LEU A 118 8.50 4.77 5.56
C LEU A 118 7.14 4.65 4.86
N PRO A 119 7.04 4.69 3.50
CA PRO A 119 5.77 4.47 2.80
C PRO A 119 5.12 3.14 3.13
N THR A 120 5.91 2.07 3.19
CA THR A 120 5.41 0.72 3.51
C THR A 120 4.89 0.62 4.94
N LEU A 121 5.56 1.27 5.90
CA LEU A 121 5.13 1.30 7.29
C LEU A 121 3.79 2.03 7.47
N ILE A 122 3.53 3.10 6.71
CA ILE A 122 2.25 3.82 6.75
C ILE A 122 1.17 3.02 6.02
N GLN A 123 1.51 2.36 4.93
CA GLN A 123 0.57 1.59 4.12
C GLN A 123 0.03 0.36 4.85
N PHE A 124 0.86 -0.30 5.69
CA PHE A 124 0.48 -1.54 6.35
C PHE A 124 -0.74 -1.40 7.30
N PRO A 125 -0.81 -0.41 8.21
CA PRO A 125 -1.99 -0.19 9.04
C PRO A 125 -3.26 0.07 8.22
N ILE A 126 -3.14 0.78 7.08
CA ILE A 126 -4.27 1.10 6.21
C ILE A 126 -4.83 -0.18 5.57
N ILE A 127 -3.96 -1.03 5.02
CA ILE A 127 -4.37 -2.30 4.41
C ILE A 127 -5.02 -3.21 5.46
N MET A 128 -4.41 -3.32 6.64
CA MET A 128 -4.94 -4.15 7.72
C MET A 128 -6.31 -3.66 8.20
N ALA A 129 -6.45 -2.36 8.42
CA ALA A 129 -7.73 -1.79 8.83
C ALA A 129 -8.81 -2.00 7.76
N LEU A 130 -8.47 -1.80 6.48
CA LEU A 130 -9.39 -2.06 5.37
C LEU A 130 -9.78 -3.55 5.27
N TYR A 131 -8.83 -4.46 5.51
CA TYR A 131 -9.10 -5.89 5.57
C TYR A 131 -10.17 -6.22 6.62
N TYR A 132 -10.02 -5.70 7.84
CA TYR A 132 -11.01 -5.91 8.89
C TYR A 132 -12.38 -5.29 8.54
N VAL A 133 -12.40 -4.10 7.94
CA VAL A 133 -13.65 -3.44 7.53
C VAL A 133 -14.36 -4.22 6.43
N ILE A 134 -13.63 -4.71 5.41
CA ILE A 134 -14.23 -5.50 4.32
C ILE A 134 -14.76 -6.83 4.85
N ARG A 135 -13.97 -7.53 5.68
CA ARG A 135 -14.41 -8.80 6.30
C ARG A 135 -15.60 -8.62 7.23
N GLY A 136 -15.64 -7.53 7.96
CA GLY A 136 -16.70 -7.17 8.91
C GLY A 136 -17.69 -6.15 8.36
N VAL A 137 -17.88 -6.08 7.04
CA VAL A 137 -18.68 -5.05 6.39
C VAL A 137 -20.09 -4.88 6.97
N ASN A 138 -20.76 -5.98 7.31
CA ASN A 138 -22.08 -5.97 7.94
C ASN A 138 -22.07 -5.37 9.36
N THR A 139 -20.92 -5.40 10.05
CA THR A 139 -20.74 -4.81 11.37
C THR A 139 -20.53 -3.31 11.28
N TYR A 140 -19.70 -2.87 10.31
CA TYR A 140 -19.36 -1.46 10.12
C TYR A 140 -20.44 -0.68 9.37
N ILE A 141 -21.16 -1.36 8.47
CA ILE A 141 -22.25 -0.81 7.67
C ILE A 141 -23.50 -1.67 7.85
N PRO A 142 -24.23 -1.55 9.00
CA PRO A 142 -25.41 -2.36 9.25
C PRO A 142 -26.54 -2.19 8.22
N GLN A 143 -26.55 -1.08 7.49
CA GLN A 143 -27.49 -0.81 6.41
C GLN A 143 -27.40 -1.83 5.28
N ILE A 144 -26.22 -2.40 5.02
CA ILE A 144 -26.04 -3.45 4.00
C ILE A 144 -26.99 -4.63 4.21
N ALA A 145 -27.26 -4.99 5.48
CA ALA A 145 -28.21 -6.04 5.80
C ALA A 145 -29.67 -5.72 5.38
N ARG A 146 -30.02 -4.42 5.32
CA ARG A 146 -31.31 -3.94 4.83
C ARG A 146 -31.33 -3.85 3.29
N ASP A 147 -30.19 -3.55 2.71
CA ASP A 147 -30.03 -3.32 1.28
C ASP A 147 -29.65 -4.58 0.49
N VAL A 148 -29.86 -5.78 1.10
CA VAL A 148 -29.52 -7.10 0.50
C VAL A 148 -30.11 -7.28 -0.90
N GLN A 149 -31.31 -6.72 -1.16
CA GLN A 149 -31.94 -6.78 -2.48
C GLN A 149 -31.09 -6.13 -3.59
N PHE A 150 -30.26 -5.12 -3.26
CA PHE A 150 -29.37 -4.44 -4.21
C PHE A 150 -27.99 -5.09 -4.32
N LYS A 151 -27.73 -6.15 -3.55
CA LYS A 151 -26.45 -6.89 -3.51
C LYS A 151 -25.24 -5.93 -3.40
N PRO A 152 -25.15 -5.08 -2.36
CA PRO A 152 -24.17 -4.00 -2.28
C PRO A 152 -22.71 -4.48 -2.26
N ASN A 153 -22.47 -5.73 -1.86
CA ASN A 153 -21.15 -6.35 -1.89
C ASN A 153 -20.69 -6.80 -3.28
N LEU A 154 -21.59 -6.75 -4.31
CA LEU A 154 -21.21 -7.07 -5.67
C LEU A 154 -20.68 -5.82 -6.38
N PHE A 155 -19.46 -5.90 -6.88
CA PHE A 155 -18.86 -4.90 -7.74
C PHE A 155 -18.53 -5.52 -9.10
N LEU A 156 -19.13 -5.02 -10.16
CA LEU A 156 -19.01 -5.60 -11.51
C LEU A 156 -19.35 -7.11 -11.57
N GLY A 157 -20.33 -7.55 -10.78
CA GLY A 157 -20.71 -8.95 -10.67
C GLY A 157 -19.79 -9.83 -9.80
N MET A 158 -18.78 -9.24 -9.16
CA MET A 158 -17.81 -9.92 -8.31
C MET A 158 -18.10 -9.64 -6.83
N ASP A 159 -18.10 -10.68 -5.99
CA ASP A 159 -18.25 -10.51 -4.55
C ASP A 159 -16.92 -10.03 -3.94
N LEU A 160 -16.94 -8.84 -3.34
CA LEU A 160 -15.80 -8.16 -2.75
C LEU A 160 -15.15 -8.94 -1.59
N ASN A 161 -15.90 -9.84 -0.94
CA ASN A 161 -15.38 -10.68 0.15
C ASN A 161 -14.68 -11.95 -0.35
N SER A 162 -14.91 -12.33 -1.62
CA SER A 162 -14.28 -13.51 -2.20
C SER A 162 -12.82 -13.26 -2.55
N ALA A 163 -11.97 -14.28 -2.39
CA ALA A 163 -10.61 -14.27 -2.89
C ALA A 163 -10.58 -14.92 -4.28
N PRO A 164 -9.90 -14.31 -5.28
CA PRO A 164 -9.85 -14.85 -6.64
C PRO A 164 -9.28 -16.27 -6.71
N GLY A 165 -8.27 -16.57 -5.89
CA GLY A 165 -7.50 -17.81 -5.98
C GLY A 165 -6.73 -17.90 -7.31
N PHE A 166 -6.10 -19.05 -7.57
CA PHE A 166 -5.37 -19.32 -8.81
C PHE A 166 -6.26 -19.90 -9.93
N ARG A 167 -7.57 -19.65 -9.88
CA ARG A 167 -8.51 -20.11 -10.91
C ARG A 167 -8.70 -19.02 -11.95
N LEU A 168 -8.75 -19.40 -13.23
CA LEU A 168 -9.08 -18.48 -14.33
C LEU A 168 -10.57 -18.08 -14.26
N THR A 169 -10.84 -17.10 -13.44
CA THR A 169 -12.17 -16.51 -13.24
C THR A 169 -12.13 -15.02 -13.57
N PRO A 170 -13.27 -14.37 -13.88
CA PRO A 170 -13.32 -12.92 -14.08
C PRO A 170 -12.75 -12.13 -12.90
N LEU A 171 -12.71 -12.74 -11.71
CA LEU A 171 -12.14 -12.14 -10.50
C LEU A 171 -10.66 -11.79 -10.62
N LEU A 172 -9.90 -12.47 -11.51
CA LEU A 172 -8.49 -12.17 -11.76
C LEU A 172 -8.23 -10.82 -12.44
N ILE A 173 -9.25 -10.19 -13.01
CA ILE A 173 -9.11 -8.87 -13.65
C ILE A 173 -8.54 -7.85 -12.65
N ILE A 174 -9.02 -7.82 -11.41
CA ILE A 174 -8.57 -6.85 -10.40
C ILE A 174 -7.11 -7.07 -9.98
N PRO A 175 -6.65 -8.29 -9.62
CA PRO A 175 -5.23 -8.55 -9.39
C PRO A 175 -4.32 -8.19 -10.58
N VAL A 176 -4.76 -8.49 -11.80
CA VAL A 176 -4.00 -8.17 -13.02
C VAL A 176 -3.89 -6.65 -13.21
N LEU A 177 -4.99 -5.91 -13.07
CA LEU A 177 -4.98 -4.44 -13.14
C LEU A 177 -4.09 -3.85 -12.05
N SER A 178 -4.18 -4.37 -10.82
CA SER A 178 -3.33 -3.96 -9.71
C SER A 178 -1.85 -4.16 -10.03
N PHE A 179 -1.49 -5.31 -10.59
CA PHE A 179 -0.12 -5.60 -11.02
C PHE A 179 0.36 -4.61 -12.10
N ILE A 180 -0.45 -4.39 -13.13
CA ILE A 180 -0.11 -3.47 -14.23
C ILE A 180 0.11 -2.05 -13.70
N PHE A 181 -0.82 -1.52 -12.91
CA PHE A 181 -0.71 -0.16 -12.38
C PHE A 181 0.48 -0.01 -11.44
N GLN A 182 0.74 -0.97 -10.57
CA GLN A 182 1.91 -0.95 -9.69
C GLN A 182 3.21 -1.07 -10.48
N PHE A 183 3.25 -1.91 -11.51
CA PHE A 183 4.42 -2.04 -12.38
C PHE A 183 4.70 -0.74 -13.15
N LEU A 184 3.67 -0.10 -13.72
CA LEU A 184 3.82 1.20 -14.36
C LEU A 184 4.30 2.27 -13.37
N SER A 185 3.71 2.32 -12.19
CA SER A 185 4.10 3.25 -11.12
C SER A 185 5.56 3.04 -10.68
N ALA A 186 5.99 1.78 -10.51
CA ALA A 186 7.36 1.44 -10.20
C ALA A 186 8.32 1.86 -11.33
N LYS A 187 7.96 1.58 -12.59
CA LYS A 187 8.76 1.94 -13.76
C LYS A 187 8.92 3.46 -13.90
N THR A 188 7.85 4.23 -13.75
CA THR A 188 7.92 5.70 -13.80
C THR A 188 8.70 6.28 -12.63
N SER A 189 8.59 5.73 -11.44
CA SER A 189 9.38 6.15 -10.28
C SER A 189 10.88 5.88 -10.46
N MET A 190 11.25 4.81 -11.17
CA MET A 190 12.65 4.42 -11.37
C MET A 190 13.28 4.95 -12.66
N SER A 191 12.50 5.36 -13.66
CA SER A 191 13.04 5.95 -14.90
C SER A 191 13.84 7.23 -14.65
N THR A 192 13.63 7.87 -13.52
CA THR A 192 14.42 9.03 -13.04
C THR A 192 15.70 8.64 -12.31
N THR A 193 15.93 7.35 -12.04
CA THR A 193 17.12 6.88 -11.32
C THR A 193 18.07 6.24 -12.34
N GLN A 194 19.12 6.95 -12.74
CA GLN A 194 20.19 6.37 -13.55
C GLN A 194 20.97 5.34 -12.71
N MET A 195 20.55 4.09 -12.79
CA MET A 195 21.27 2.97 -12.17
C MET A 195 22.23 2.38 -13.19
N ASP A 196 23.51 2.50 -12.91
CA ASP A 196 24.57 1.78 -13.61
C ASP A 196 24.51 0.30 -13.17
N ASP A 197 24.28 -0.60 -14.11
CA ASP A 197 24.18 -2.08 -13.90
C ASP A 197 25.42 -2.69 -13.23
N SER A 198 26.55 -1.98 -13.29
CA SER A 198 27.81 -2.41 -12.67
C SER A 198 27.88 -2.16 -11.16
N THR A 199 26.84 -1.55 -10.56
CA THR A 199 26.87 -1.15 -9.14
C THR A 199 26.41 -2.27 -8.23
N PRO A 200 27.16 -2.63 -7.16
CA PRO A 200 26.68 -3.54 -6.14
C PRO A 200 25.42 -2.95 -5.49
N GLY A 201 24.31 -3.68 -5.55
CA GLY A 201 22.99 -3.22 -5.08
C GLY A 201 22.04 -2.79 -6.20
N ALA A 202 22.51 -2.49 -7.42
CA ALA A 202 21.63 -2.25 -8.57
C ALA A 202 20.77 -3.48 -8.88
N GLY A 203 21.34 -4.68 -8.77
CA GLY A 203 20.59 -5.93 -8.89
C GLY A 203 19.53 -6.10 -7.83
N MET A 204 19.78 -5.67 -6.59
CA MET A 204 18.80 -5.72 -5.50
C MET A 204 17.65 -4.74 -5.75
N THR A 205 17.94 -3.54 -6.21
CA THR A 205 16.92 -2.55 -6.53
C THR A 205 16.12 -2.92 -7.77
N LYS A 206 16.78 -3.47 -8.81
CA LYS A 206 16.09 -4.06 -9.96
C LYS A 206 15.22 -5.24 -9.55
N SER A 207 15.74 -6.16 -8.75
CA SER A 207 14.97 -7.27 -8.20
C SER A 207 13.74 -6.77 -7.45
N MET A 208 13.89 -5.75 -6.61
CA MET A 208 12.80 -5.16 -5.84
C MET A 208 11.71 -4.55 -6.74
N MET A 209 12.10 -3.96 -7.88
CA MET A 209 11.17 -3.41 -8.88
C MET A 209 10.22 -4.47 -9.46
N TYR A 210 10.72 -5.69 -9.68
CA TYR A 210 9.89 -6.78 -10.21
C TYR A 210 9.23 -7.59 -9.10
N THR A 211 9.93 -7.79 -7.99
CA THR A 211 9.45 -8.61 -6.88
C THR A 211 8.27 -7.95 -6.16
N MET A 212 8.29 -6.63 -6.00
CA MET A 212 7.23 -5.91 -5.28
C MET A 212 5.85 -5.99 -5.98
N PRO A 213 5.72 -5.67 -7.29
CA PRO A 213 4.47 -5.87 -8.01
C PRO A 213 4.02 -7.33 -8.07
N LEU A 214 4.97 -8.27 -8.23
CA LEU A 214 4.67 -9.69 -8.23
C LEU A 214 4.14 -10.18 -6.87
N MET A 215 4.76 -9.75 -5.79
CA MET A 215 4.30 -10.05 -4.43
C MET A 215 2.91 -9.48 -4.16
N SER A 216 2.65 -8.25 -4.62
CA SER A 216 1.32 -7.63 -4.53
C SER A 216 0.28 -8.41 -5.33
N PHE A 217 0.63 -8.92 -6.51
CA PHE A 217 -0.25 -9.76 -7.32
C PHE A 217 -0.62 -11.06 -6.57
N VAL A 218 0.37 -11.75 -6.00
CA VAL A 218 0.15 -12.98 -5.21
C VAL A 218 -0.72 -12.69 -3.98
N MET A 219 -0.49 -11.57 -3.30
CA MET A 219 -1.32 -11.15 -2.18
C MET A 219 -2.76 -10.82 -2.62
N CYS A 220 -2.95 -10.13 -3.75
CA CYS A 220 -4.29 -9.83 -4.29
C CYS A 220 -5.08 -11.08 -4.66
N ILE A 221 -4.41 -12.15 -5.09
CA ILE A 221 -5.06 -13.44 -5.37
C ILE A 221 -5.54 -14.13 -4.08
N SER A 222 -4.79 -13.96 -2.99
CA SER A 222 -5.03 -14.63 -1.71
C SER A 222 -5.97 -13.86 -0.78
N LEU A 223 -6.15 -12.56 -1.01
CA LEU A 223 -6.95 -11.65 -0.18
C LEU A 223 -8.32 -11.36 -0.84
N PRO A 224 -9.31 -10.88 -0.08
CA PRO A 224 -10.58 -10.42 -0.63
C PRO A 224 -10.38 -9.39 -1.76
N ILE A 225 -11.19 -9.50 -2.83
CA ILE A 225 -11.12 -8.63 -4.01
C ILE A 225 -11.20 -7.13 -3.65
N GLY A 226 -11.96 -6.78 -2.60
CA GLY A 226 -12.06 -5.41 -2.14
C GLY A 226 -10.70 -4.78 -1.78
N ILE A 227 -9.72 -5.57 -1.31
CA ILE A 227 -8.35 -5.10 -1.05
C ILE A 227 -7.60 -4.88 -2.36
N GLY A 228 -7.76 -5.80 -3.32
CA GLY A 228 -7.20 -5.65 -4.66
C GLY A 228 -7.75 -4.40 -5.36
N LEU A 229 -9.05 -4.10 -5.18
CA LEU A 229 -9.68 -2.88 -5.68
C LEU A 229 -9.06 -1.62 -5.06
N TYR A 230 -8.85 -1.62 -3.73
CA TYR A 230 -8.13 -0.55 -3.05
C TYR A 230 -6.71 -0.39 -3.60
N TRP A 231 -5.96 -1.47 -3.80
CA TRP A 231 -4.60 -1.42 -4.34
C TRP A 231 -4.58 -0.88 -5.77
N SER A 232 -5.50 -1.33 -6.63
CA SER A 232 -5.62 -0.83 -8.01
C SER A 232 -5.94 0.67 -8.04
N ALA A 233 -6.85 1.12 -7.18
CA ALA A 233 -7.24 2.53 -7.07
C ALA A 233 -6.14 3.39 -6.42
N SER A 234 -5.23 2.79 -5.66
CA SER A 234 -4.16 3.51 -4.94
C SER A 234 -2.85 3.60 -5.72
N ALA A 235 -2.65 2.79 -6.75
CA ALA A 235 -1.43 2.77 -7.57
C ALA A 235 -1.35 3.95 -8.52
#